data_1002a31a907dcad51c44b0868e876268
#
_entry.id   1002a31a907dcad51c44b0868e876268
#
_cell.length_a   1.000
_cell.length_b   1.000
_cell.length_c   1.000
_cell.angle_alpha   90.00
_cell.angle_beta   90.00
_cell.angle_gamma   90.00
#
_symmetry.space_group_name_H-M   'P 1'
#
loop_
_entity.id
_entity.type
_entity.pdbx_description
1 polymer ?
#
loop_
_entity_poly.entity_id
_entity_poly.type
_entity_poly.pdbx_seq_one_letter_code
_entity_poly.pdbx_strand_id
1 'polypeptide(L)' 'MTLYDKIMALYPALTLQDFGITIRLQNDSDGKGDYIAAWEHPTLARPTEEQLA' A
#
# COMPACT_ATOMS: atom_id res chain seq x y z
N MET A 1 9.64 9.40 -2.54
CA MET A 1 8.21 9.00 -2.58
C MET A 1 8.02 7.78 -1.70
N THR A 2 7.06 7.82 -0.78
CA THR A 2 6.80 6.69 0.10
C THR A 2 5.92 5.66 -0.59
N LEU A 3 5.86 4.45 -0.04
CA LEU A 3 4.95 3.43 -0.55
C LEU A 3 3.49 3.90 -0.51
N TYR A 4 3.12 4.60 0.54
CA TYR A 4 1.79 5.23 0.65
C TYR A 4 1.51 6.15 -0.54
N ASP A 5 2.46 7.02 -0.88
CA ASP A 5 2.30 7.94 -2.01
C ASP A 5 2.13 7.19 -3.32
N LYS A 6 2.89 6.12 -3.51
CA LYS A 6 2.80 5.31 -4.73
C LYS A 6 1.44 4.64 -4.86
N ILE A 7 0.91 4.11 -3.77
CA ILE A 7 -0.41 3.48 -3.76
C ILE A 7 -1.49 4.50 -4.02
N MET A 8 -1.40 5.68 -3.42
CA MET A 8 -2.38 6.75 -3.64
C MET A 8 -2.35 7.26 -5.07
N ALA A 9 -1.19 7.22 -5.72
CA ALA A 9 -1.08 7.59 -7.13
C ALA A 9 -1.80 6.58 -8.04
N LEU A 10 -1.77 5.30 -7.67
CA LEU A 10 -2.50 4.25 -8.40
C LEU A 10 -4.00 4.27 -8.12
N TYR A 11 -4.36 4.51 -6.88
CA TYR A 11 -5.75 4.46 -6.43
C TYR A 11 -6.11 5.74 -5.67
N PRO A 12 -6.35 6.85 -6.37
CA PRO A 12 -6.63 8.13 -5.70
C PRO A 12 -7.94 8.16 -4.91
N ALA A 13 -8.80 7.18 -5.11
CA ALA A 13 -10.04 7.06 -4.35
C ALA A 13 -9.84 6.51 -2.93
N LEU A 14 -8.67 5.97 -2.62
CA LEU A 14 -8.37 5.48 -1.28
C LEU A 14 -8.30 6.64 -0.27
N THR A 15 -8.65 6.33 0.98
CA THR A 15 -8.57 7.29 2.08
C THR A 15 -7.58 6.81 3.13
N LEU A 16 -7.20 7.70 4.05
CA LEU A 16 -6.33 7.33 5.17
C LEU A 16 -6.93 6.22 6.03
N GLN A 17 -8.25 6.15 6.11
CA GLN A 17 -8.92 5.11 6.90
C GLN A 17 -8.69 3.71 6.33
N ASP A 18 -8.54 3.59 5.03
CA ASP A 18 -8.26 2.29 4.41
C ASP A 18 -6.90 1.75 4.86
N PHE A 19 -5.94 2.65 5.07
CA PHE A 19 -4.62 2.27 5.56
C PHE A 19 -4.66 2.04 7.08
N GLY A 20 -4.86 0.81 7.47
CA GLY A 20 -5.00 0.41 8.85
C GLY A 20 -6.25 -0.42 9.11
N ILE A 21 -7.19 -0.44 8.15
CA ILE A 21 -8.38 -1.27 8.22
C ILE A 21 -8.29 -2.38 7.15
N THR A 22 -8.31 -1.99 5.86
CA THR A 22 -8.25 -2.94 4.75
C THR A 22 -6.85 -3.12 4.20
N ILE A 23 -5.98 -2.13 4.38
CA ILE A 23 -4.61 -2.12 3.86
C ILE A 23 -3.66 -1.94 5.03
N ARG A 24 -2.64 -2.78 5.11
CA ARG A 24 -1.57 -2.65 6.09
C ARG A 24 -0.23 -2.53 5.41
N LEU A 25 0.49 -1.49 5.77
CA LEU A 25 1.87 -1.29 5.32
C LEU A 25 2.79 -1.53 6.51
N GLN A 26 3.94 -2.14 6.26
CA GLN A 26 4.88 -2.47 7.31
C GLN A 26 6.31 -2.25 6.84
N ASN A 27 7.18 -1.93 7.78
CA ASN A 27 8.60 -1.79 7.55
C ASN A 27 9.32 -2.51 8.69
N ASP A 28 10.08 -3.53 8.36
CA ASP A 28 10.79 -4.36 9.36
C ASP A 28 12.18 -3.83 9.68
N SER A 29 12.54 -2.67 9.15
CA SER A 29 13.87 -2.06 9.35
C SER A 29 15.01 -2.96 8.88
N ASP A 30 14.78 -3.72 7.82
CA ASP A 30 15.77 -4.65 7.26
C ASP A 30 16.48 -4.09 6.02
N GLY A 31 16.27 -2.81 5.74
CA GLY A 31 16.86 -2.15 4.58
C GLY A 31 16.05 -2.28 3.30
N LYS A 32 14.95 -3.01 3.31
CA LYS A 32 14.10 -3.21 2.13
C LYS A 32 12.99 -2.18 1.99
N GLY A 33 12.78 -1.36 3.02
CA GLY A 33 11.76 -0.32 3.03
C GLY A 33 10.38 -0.87 3.36
N ASP A 34 9.37 -0.06 3.05
CA ASP A 34 7.98 -0.41 3.34
C ASP A 34 7.46 -1.47 2.36
N TYR A 35 6.55 -2.30 2.84
CA TYR A 35 5.86 -3.26 1.99
C TYR A 35 4.40 -3.42 2.43
N ILE A 36 3.57 -3.98 1.55
CA ILE A 36 2.17 -4.25 1.86
C ILE A 36 2.09 -5.55 2.66
N ALA A 37 1.77 -5.44 3.94
CA ALA A 37 1.63 -6.60 4.82
C ALA A 37 0.28 -7.28 4.65
N ALA A 38 -0.77 -6.51 4.35
CA ALA A 38 -2.11 -7.05 4.11
C ALA A 38 -2.87 -6.15 3.15
N TRP A 39 -3.69 -6.76 2.32
CA TRP A 39 -4.55 -6.05 1.38
C TRP A 39 -5.89 -6.75 1.34
N GLU A 40 -6.90 -6.14 1.94
CA GLU A 40 -8.24 -6.71 2.04
C GLU A 40 -9.30 -5.77 1.47
N HIS A 41 -8.91 -4.89 0.57
CA HIS A 41 -9.85 -3.94 -0.02
C HIS A 41 -10.87 -4.69 -0.88
N PRO A 42 -12.18 -4.41 -0.70
CA PRO A 42 -13.23 -5.19 -1.36
C PRO A 42 -13.33 -4.95 -2.87
N THR A 43 -12.90 -3.81 -3.37
CA THR A 43 -13.08 -3.45 -4.78
C THR A 43 -11.78 -3.24 -5.54
N LEU A 44 -10.65 -2.99 -4.86
CA LEU A 44 -9.37 -2.72 -5.49
C LEU A 44 -8.42 -3.89 -5.29
N ALA A 45 -7.78 -4.32 -6.35
CA ALA A 45 -6.81 -5.42 -6.28
C ALA A 45 -5.48 -4.92 -5.74
N ARG A 46 -4.74 -5.82 -5.04
CA ARG A 46 -3.42 -5.52 -4.53
C ARG A 46 -2.48 -5.13 -5.68
N PRO A 47 -1.80 -3.99 -5.59
CA PRO A 47 -0.84 -3.58 -6.61
C PRO A 47 0.34 -4.55 -6.67
N THR A 48 0.87 -4.77 -7.86
CA THR A 48 2.08 -5.56 -8.03
C THR A 48 3.32 -4.74 -7.70
N GLU A 49 4.45 -5.41 -7.48
CA GLU A 49 5.72 -4.72 -7.28
C GLU A 49 6.08 -3.83 -8.47
N GLU A 50 5.76 -4.28 -9.67
CA GLU A 50 6.00 -3.51 -10.89
C GLU A 50 5.23 -2.20 -10.90
N GLN A 51 3.99 -2.23 -10.43
CA GLN A 51 3.16 -1.04 -10.36
C GLN A 51 3.67 -0.05 -9.33
N LEU A 52 4.35 -0.54 -8.31
CA LEU A 52 4.88 0.28 -7.21
C LEU A 52 6.34 0.68 -7.42
N ALA A 53 6.95 0.18 -8.44
CA ALA A 53 8.36 0.47 -8.71
C ALA A 53 8.60 1.94 -9.11
#